data_bf429141983814065964aad8002de5e0
#
_entry.id   bf429141983814065964aad8002de5e0
#
_cell.length_a   1.000
_cell.length_b   1.000
_cell.length_c   1.000
_cell.angle_alpha   90.00
_cell.angle_beta   90.00
_cell.angle_gamma   90.00
#
_symmetry.space_group_name_H-M   'P 1'
#
loop_
_entity.id
_entity.type
_entity.pdbx_description
1 polymer ?
#
loop_
_entity_poly.entity_id
_entity_poly.type
_entity_poly.pdbx_seq_one_letter_code
_entity_poly.pdbx_strand_id
1 'polypeptide(L)'
;MSLFNRAEIIDNNFTSFVKSGNLPQARIDLPLSHTNIKPSDLVSLFESQVLSRHMDLKARLMKDDGKCYYTIGSSGHEGNAVFGKIFPYTDMAFLHYRSGALFIERSRQTPGTTPLYDLALSFTASADDPISGGRHKVFGSKKLNIPPQTSTVSSHVPKAVGVALSIERARDLDIQERELKNDSVVLCSFGDASINHSTALGGFNTAGWVTHQGGHVPIVFICEDNGIGISVPTPENWIRDSFVNRPGYKYIACDGLNLIDLIEKSKEAELHCRNHRSPVFIHMKTIRLMGHAGSDIESGYHKQETIEKTEFNDPLLHSCRILIQNRCLSADDILNLYESARQTVNHVCESAAKRPKLKTAENVMESITAHTFNRTVPTIPGQKDREAIFGKKSARLGQPQHMAKLLNYGLSDIMLRYPNTLVFGEDVAQKGGVYHVTADLHSQFGMRRVF
;
A
#
# COMPACT_ATOMS: atom_id res chain seq x y z
N MET A 1 26.91 0.51 -24.83
CA MET A 1 27.11 0.93 -23.42
C MET A 1 26.47 2.29 -23.29
N SER A 2 25.44 2.46 -22.48
CA SER A 2 24.89 3.79 -22.23
C SER A 2 25.97 4.58 -21.47
N LEU A 3 26.32 5.75 -21.96
CA LEU A 3 27.31 6.65 -21.36
C LEU A 3 26.87 7.19 -19.98
N PHE A 4 25.71 6.75 -19.46
CA PHE A 4 25.10 7.26 -18.25
C PHE A 4 24.45 6.12 -17.44
N ASN A 5 25.18 5.56 -16.51
CA ASN A 5 24.61 4.62 -15.55
C ASN A 5 24.17 5.37 -14.27
N ARG A 6 22.89 5.71 -14.20
CA ARG A 6 22.32 6.43 -13.05
C ARG A 6 22.49 5.68 -11.72
N ALA A 7 22.48 4.35 -11.74
CA ALA A 7 22.70 3.55 -10.55
C ALA A 7 24.11 3.75 -9.98
N GLU A 8 25.13 3.74 -10.82
CA GLU A 8 26.52 3.98 -10.40
C GLU A 8 26.75 5.41 -9.88
N ILE A 9 26.11 6.41 -10.51
CA ILE A 9 26.23 7.81 -10.07
C ILE A 9 25.66 7.96 -8.66
N ILE A 10 24.43 7.48 -8.41
CA ILE A 10 23.78 7.55 -7.10
C ILE A 10 24.60 6.81 -6.01
N ASP A 11 25.14 5.65 -6.36
CA ASP A 11 25.96 4.84 -5.48
C ASP A 11 27.27 5.54 -5.11
N ASN A 12 27.98 6.09 -6.10
CA ASN A 12 29.21 6.84 -5.90
C ASN A 12 28.98 8.14 -5.11
N ASN A 13 27.90 8.85 -5.42
CA ASN A 13 27.52 10.07 -4.69
C ASN A 13 27.29 9.77 -3.20
N PHE A 14 26.52 8.75 -2.86
CA PHE A 14 26.28 8.37 -1.46
C PHE A 14 27.61 8.12 -0.72
N THR A 15 28.46 7.25 -1.26
CA THR A 15 29.72 6.89 -0.60
C THR A 15 30.67 8.09 -0.49
N SER A 16 30.72 8.95 -1.51
CA SER A 16 31.57 10.16 -1.54
C SER A 16 31.12 11.19 -0.51
N PHE A 17 29.82 11.47 -0.42
CA PHE A 17 29.26 12.43 0.53
C PHE A 17 29.41 11.97 1.98
N VAL A 18 29.21 10.67 2.27
CA VAL A 18 29.43 10.13 3.61
C VAL A 18 30.92 10.20 4.00
N LYS A 19 31.84 9.81 3.11
CA LYS A 19 33.31 9.89 3.36
C LYS A 19 33.80 11.30 3.60
N SER A 20 33.30 12.27 2.85
CA SER A 20 33.68 13.68 2.99
C SER A 20 33.01 14.39 4.16
N GLY A 21 31.97 13.79 4.77
CA GLY A 21 31.15 14.44 5.77
C GLY A 21 30.25 15.56 5.23
N ASN A 22 30.15 15.71 3.90
CA ASN A 22 29.30 16.69 3.23
C ASN A 22 27.86 16.18 3.18
N LEU A 23 27.13 16.33 4.29
CA LEU A 23 25.75 15.85 4.46
C LEU A 23 24.76 17.02 4.38
N PRO A 24 23.55 16.78 3.80
CA PRO A 24 22.54 17.83 3.68
C PRO A 24 22.03 18.31 5.03
N GLN A 25 21.72 19.60 5.12
CA GLN A 25 21.17 20.20 6.33
C GLN A 25 19.71 19.78 6.54
N ALA A 26 19.29 19.73 7.81
CA ALA A 26 17.89 19.51 8.15
C ALA A 26 17.03 20.70 7.72
N ARG A 27 15.85 20.43 7.19
CA ARG A 27 14.81 21.45 7.03
C ARG A 27 14.19 21.81 8.39
N ILE A 28 14.03 20.79 9.23
CA ILE A 28 13.52 20.89 10.61
C ILE A 28 14.49 20.09 11.47
N ASP A 29 15.07 20.70 12.48
CA ASP A 29 15.98 20.03 13.41
C ASP A 29 15.19 19.61 14.67
N LEU A 30 14.81 18.34 14.71
CA LEU A 30 14.10 17.74 15.83
C LEU A 30 15.06 16.81 16.58
N PRO A 31 15.22 16.97 17.91
CA PRO A 31 16.03 16.05 18.68
C PRO A 31 15.36 14.68 18.82
N LEU A 32 16.15 13.62 18.89
CA LEU A 32 15.66 12.24 19.05
C LEU A 32 14.76 12.06 20.27
N SER A 33 14.95 12.85 21.31
CA SER A 33 14.15 12.84 22.53
C SER A 33 12.67 13.17 22.32
N HIS A 34 12.30 13.78 21.19
CA HIS A 34 10.88 13.99 20.81
C HIS A 34 10.16 12.68 20.44
N THR A 35 10.93 11.68 20.07
CA THR A 35 10.34 10.40 19.67
C THR A 35 10.68 9.37 20.71
N ASN A 36 9.93 8.69 21.38
CA ASN A 36 10.29 7.57 22.27
C ASN A 36 10.87 6.36 21.50
N ILE A 37 11.77 6.63 20.52
CA ILE A 37 12.39 5.60 19.69
C ILE A 37 13.81 5.36 20.18
N LYS A 38 14.24 4.10 20.17
CA LYS A 38 15.60 3.73 20.60
C LYS A 38 16.60 3.98 19.46
N PRO A 39 17.87 4.29 19.77
CA PRO A 39 18.93 4.37 18.76
C PRO A 39 19.00 3.14 17.85
N SER A 40 18.80 1.93 18.40
CA SER A 40 18.77 0.68 17.63
C SER A 40 17.64 0.63 16.60
N ASP A 41 16.51 1.29 16.85
CA ASP A 41 15.39 1.36 15.90
C ASP A 41 15.72 2.29 14.73
N LEU A 42 16.46 3.39 14.96
CA LEU A 42 16.96 4.24 13.87
C LEU A 42 17.95 3.50 12.98
N VAL A 43 18.84 2.70 13.58
CA VAL A 43 19.79 1.86 12.82
C VAL A 43 19.02 0.83 11.98
N SER A 44 18.02 0.16 12.55
CA SER A 44 17.16 -0.79 11.83
C SER A 44 16.42 -0.15 10.65
N LEU A 45 15.84 1.04 10.85
CA LEU A 45 15.20 1.82 9.80
C LEU A 45 16.17 2.15 8.67
N PHE A 46 17.37 2.63 9.02
CA PHE A 46 18.42 2.95 8.06
C PHE A 46 18.85 1.72 7.27
N GLU A 47 19.04 0.59 7.94
CA GLU A 47 19.38 -0.67 7.26
C GLU A 47 18.30 -1.08 6.24
N SER A 48 17.01 -0.94 6.59
CA SER A 48 15.90 -1.21 5.66
C SER A 48 15.87 -0.23 4.48
N GLN A 49 16.23 1.05 4.71
CA GLN A 49 16.40 2.03 3.65
C GLN A 49 17.53 1.65 2.69
N VAL A 50 18.69 1.27 3.24
CA VAL A 50 19.88 0.87 2.47
C VAL A 50 19.61 -0.39 1.65
N LEU A 51 18.98 -1.41 2.25
CA LEU A 51 18.60 -2.63 1.54
C LEU A 51 17.65 -2.34 0.38
N SER A 52 16.65 -1.48 0.58
CA SER A 52 15.73 -1.04 -0.48
C SER A 52 16.48 -0.32 -1.61
N ARG A 53 17.41 0.57 -1.27
CA ARG A 53 18.26 1.27 -2.24
C ARG A 53 19.08 0.29 -3.08
N HIS A 54 19.76 -0.66 -2.45
CA HIS A 54 20.56 -1.63 -3.19
C HIS A 54 19.72 -2.57 -4.07
N MET A 55 18.50 -2.90 -3.66
CA MET A 55 17.58 -3.64 -4.54
C MET A 55 17.28 -2.89 -5.83
N ASP A 56 17.06 -1.56 -5.76
CA ASP A 56 16.84 -0.73 -6.95
C ASP A 56 18.09 -0.62 -7.84
N LEU A 57 19.24 -0.35 -7.22
CA LEU A 57 20.49 -0.21 -7.94
C LEU A 57 20.83 -1.51 -8.68
N LYS A 58 20.73 -2.66 -7.97
CA LYS A 58 20.97 -3.98 -8.55
C LYS A 58 19.99 -4.32 -9.65
N ALA A 59 18.70 -4.02 -9.48
CA ALA A 59 17.69 -4.28 -10.50
C ALA A 59 17.98 -3.50 -11.80
N ARG A 60 18.47 -2.26 -11.71
CA ARG A 60 18.87 -1.48 -12.88
C ARG A 60 20.06 -2.09 -13.60
N LEU A 61 21.10 -2.50 -12.87
CA LEU A 61 22.25 -3.18 -13.45
C LEU A 61 21.84 -4.53 -14.09
N MET A 62 21.00 -5.30 -13.43
CA MET A 62 20.50 -6.57 -13.97
C MET A 62 19.63 -6.40 -15.21
N LYS A 63 18.96 -5.27 -15.38
CA LYS A 63 18.22 -4.95 -16.60
C LYS A 63 19.17 -4.80 -17.77
N ASP A 64 20.29 -4.10 -17.58
CA ASP A 64 21.30 -3.90 -18.63
C ASP A 64 21.95 -5.24 -19.03
N ASP A 65 22.04 -6.20 -18.07
CA ASP A 65 22.46 -7.57 -18.30
C ASP A 65 21.36 -8.48 -18.92
N GLY A 66 20.15 -7.97 -19.18
CA GLY A 66 19.03 -8.76 -19.68
C GLY A 66 18.43 -9.77 -18.69
N LYS A 67 18.74 -9.65 -17.39
CA LYS A 67 18.26 -10.53 -16.32
C LYS A 67 16.98 -10.03 -15.64
N CYS A 68 16.61 -8.77 -15.87
CA CYS A 68 15.45 -8.10 -15.33
C CYS A 68 14.76 -7.29 -16.45
N TYR A 69 13.43 -7.36 -16.53
CA TYR A 69 12.69 -6.72 -17.63
C TYR A 69 12.23 -5.31 -17.32
N TYR A 70 11.91 -5.04 -16.07
CA TYR A 70 11.33 -3.77 -15.66
C TYR A 70 11.76 -3.38 -14.26
N THR A 71 12.15 -2.12 -14.09
CA THR A 71 12.59 -1.58 -12.81
C THR A 71 11.88 -0.26 -12.51
N ILE A 72 10.83 -0.33 -11.71
CA ILE A 72 10.36 0.83 -10.94
C ILE A 72 11.02 0.74 -9.58
N GLY A 73 11.80 1.77 -9.23
CA GLY A 73 12.54 1.82 -7.98
C GLY A 73 11.83 2.60 -6.88
N SER A 74 12.27 2.38 -5.65
CA SER A 74 11.85 3.11 -4.45
C SER A 74 12.77 4.28 -4.11
N SER A 75 13.88 4.45 -4.86
CA SER A 75 14.95 5.40 -4.56
C SER A 75 14.44 6.84 -4.47
N GLY A 76 14.66 7.46 -3.31
CA GLY A 76 14.12 8.75 -2.91
C GLY A 76 12.92 8.68 -1.96
N HIS A 77 12.25 7.52 -1.86
CA HIS A 77 11.07 7.29 -1.02
C HIS A 77 11.38 6.48 0.25
N GLU A 78 12.63 6.19 0.55
CA GLU A 78 13.03 5.27 1.61
C GLU A 78 12.61 5.71 3.02
N GLY A 79 12.21 6.97 3.21
CA GLY A 79 11.56 7.44 4.44
C GLY A 79 10.31 6.64 4.81
N ASN A 80 9.63 6.02 3.82
CA ASN A 80 8.45 5.20 4.06
C ASN A 80 8.71 3.95 4.93
N ALA A 81 9.97 3.57 5.19
CA ALA A 81 10.34 2.54 6.17
C ALA A 81 9.67 2.78 7.54
N VAL A 82 9.52 4.05 7.94
CA VAL A 82 8.90 4.43 9.21
C VAL A 82 7.49 3.86 9.35
N PHE A 83 6.69 3.86 8.29
CA PHE A 83 5.35 3.26 8.33
C PHE A 83 5.40 1.74 8.52
N GLY A 84 6.43 1.07 7.98
CA GLY A 84 6.68 -0.35 8.21
C GLY A 84 7.02 -0.67 9.67
N LYS A 85 7.59 0.29 10.41
CA LYS A 85 7.97 0.17 11.82
C LYS A 85 6.81 0.51 12.77
N ILE A 86 6.10 1.61 12.50
CA ILE A 86 5.09 2.16 13.44
C ILE A 86 3.79 1.35 13.39
N PHE A 87 3.36 0.94 12.19
CA PHE A 87 2.11 0.19 12.05
C PHE A 87 2.38 -1.31 12.14
N PRO A 88 1.69 -2.05 13.04
CA PRO A 88 1.88 -3.50 13.17
C PRO A 88 1.49 -4.23 11.88
N TYR A 89 2.16 -5.38 11.61
CA TYR A 89 1.86 -6.21 10.43
C TYR A 89 0.43 -6.77 10.41
N THR A 90 -0.29 -6.70 11.53
CA THR A 90 -1.70 -7.07 11.65
C THR A 90 -2.65 -6.05 11.03
N ASP A 91 -2.20 -4.82 10.81
CA ASP A 91 -2.92 -3.80 10.04
C ASP A 91 -2.72 -4.06 8.54
N MET A 92 -3.79 -4.09 7.75
CA MET A 92 -3.67 -4.36 6.31
C MET A 92 -3.07 -3.14 5.58
N ALA A 93 -2.10 -3.39 4.69
CA ALA A 93 -1.39 -2.32 3.97
C ALA A 93 -1.48 -2.48 2.46
N PHE A 94 -2.09 -1.51 1.79
CA PHE A 94 -2.13 -1.38 0.34
C PHE A 94 -0.98 -0.47 -0.11
N LEU A 95 0.01 -1.05 -0.77
CA LEU A 95 1.28 -0.40 -1.01
C LEU A 95 1.36 0.33 -2.36
N HIS A 96 2.07 1.44 -2.37
CA HIS A 96 2.59 2.10 -3.55
C HIS A 96 3.75 1.27 -4.15
N TYR A 97 3.97 1.39 -5.44
CA TYR A 97 5.06 0.66 -6.13
C TYR A 97 6.48 1.11 -5.70
N ARG A 98 6.61 2.19 -4.90
CA ARG A 98 7.88 2.68 -4.34
C ARG A 98 8.04 2.35 -2.85
N SER A 99 7.20 1.47 -2.30
CA SER A 99 7.19 1.14 -0.87
C SER A 99 8.20 0.04 -0.48
N GLY A 100 9.36 -0.02 -1.16
CA GLY A 100 10.37 -1.06 -0.89
C GLY A 100 10.88 -1.05 0.53
N ALA A 101 11.24 0.11 1.07
CA ALA A 101 11.77 0.21 2.44
C ALA A 101 10.68 -0.09 3.49
N LEU A 102 9.42 0.33 3.26
CA LEU A 102 8.27 -0.05 4.09
C LEU A 102 8.11 -1.57 4.12
N PHE A 103 8.14 -2.24 2.96
CA PHE A 103 7.98 -3.68 2.84
C PHE A 103 9.08 -4.42 3.61
N ILE A 104 10.34 -4.00 3.46
CA ILE A 104 11.50 -4.59 4.14
C ILE A 104 11.39 -4.38 5.67
N GLU A 105 11.13 -3.17 6.13
CA GLU A 105 11.04 -2.90 7.57
C GLU A 105 9.87 -3.64 8.21
N ARG A 106 8.70 -3.65 7.56
CA ARG A 106 7.52 -4.38 8.05
C ARG A 106 7.78 -5.88 8.21
N SER A 107 8.59 -6.48 7.33
CA SER A 107 8.93 -7.89 7.38
C SER A 107 9.70 -8.29 8.64
N ARG A 108 10.42 -7.34 9.25
CA ARG A 108 11.16 -7.56 10.52
C ARG A 108 10.23 -7.90 11.69
N GLN A 109 8.96 -7.53 11.61
CA GLN A 109 7.95 -7.88 12.60
C GLN A 109 7.52 -9.36 12.54
N THR A 110 7.87 -10.08 11.45
CA THR A 110 7.45 -11.47 11.22
C THR A 110 8.66 -12.32 10.86
N PRO A 111 9.27 -13.04 11.83
CA PRO A 111 10.40 -13.92 11.58
C PRO A 111 10.09 -14.98 10.51
N GLY A 112 11.10 -15.34 9.72
CA GLY A 112 10.99 -16.36 8.66
C GLY A 112 10.34 -15.86 7.36
N THR A 113 10.26 -14.54 7.16
CA THR A 113 9.98 -13.90 5.86
C THR A 113 11.27 -13.66 5.11
N THR A 114 11.21 -13.64 3.78
CA THR A 114 12.36 -13.48 2.86
C THR A 114 12.17 -12.29 1.91
N PRO A 115 11.96 -11.05 2.43
CA PRO A 115 11.52 -9.92 1.62
C PRO A 115 12.45 -9.59 0.46
N LEU A 116 13.76 -9.66 0.64
CA LEU A 116 14.72 -9.38 -0.43
C LEU A 116 14.66 -10.45 -1.52
N TYR A 117 14.53 -11.71 -1.12
CA TYR A 117 14.44 -12.81 -2.08
C TYR A 117 13.12 -12.78 -2.86
N ASP A 118 12.01 -12.53 -2.18
CA ASP A 118 10.68 -12.40 -2.80
C ASP A 118 10.66 -11.23 -3.82
N LEU A 119 11.26 -10.08 -3.46
CA LEU A 119 11.42 -8.95 -4.37
C LEU A 119 12.32 -9.30 -5.57
N ALA A 120 13.41 -10.03 -5.33
CA ALA A 120 14.33 -10.45 -6.39
C ALA A 120 13.65 -11.45 -7.35
N LEU A 121 12.88 -12.42 -6.84
CA LEU A 121 12.05 -13.31 -7.66
C LEU A 121 11.05 -12.55 -8.52
N SER A 122 10.41 -11.54 -7.93
CA SER A 122 9.41 -10.71 -8.60
C SER A 122 10.02 -9.93 -9.78
N PHE A 123 11.11 -9.18 -9.58
CA PHE A 123 11.68 -8.38 -10.68
C PHE A 123 12.50 -9.20 -11.70
N THR A 124 12.93 -10.41 -11.36
CA THR A 124 13.52 -11.35 -12.32
C THR A 124 12.47 -12.19 -13.06
N ALA A 125 11.18 -11.97 -12.82
CA ALA A 125 10.07 -12.71 -13.40
C ALA A 125 10.20 -14.24 -13.19
N SER A 126 10.60 -14.65 -11.99
CA SER A 126 10.70 -16.06 -11.63
C SER A 126 9.32 -16.69 -11.45
N ALA A 127 9.14 -17.92 -11.96
CA ALA A 127 7.93 -18.71 -11.71
C ALA A 127 7.75 -19.06 -10.21
N ASP A 128 8.83 -18.95 -9.41
CA ASP A 128 8.81 -19.16 -7.97
C ASP A 128 8.41 -17.90 -7.18
N ASP A 129 8.13 -16.78 -7.85
CA ASP A 129 7.60 -15.57 -7.19
C ASP A 129 6.31 -15.90 -6.44
N PRO A 130 6.26 -15.75 -5.10
CA PRO A 130 5.13 -16.19 -4.30
C PRO A 130 3.85 -15.37 -4.54
N ILE A 131 3.93 -14.22 -5.22
CA ILE A 131 2.80 -13.32 -5.43
C ILE A 131 2.26 -13.42 -6.86
N SER A 132 3.11 -13.26 -7.86
CA SER A 132 2.68 -13.23 -9.26
C SER A 132 3.06 -14.49 -10.06
N GLY A 133 3.88 -15.36 -9.50
CA GLY A 133 4.41 -16.51 -10.22
C GLY A 133 5.14 -16.11 -11.50
N GLY A 134 5.89 -15.02 -11.47
CA GLY A 134 6.68 -14.53 -12.59
C GLY A 134 5.91 -13.69 -13.62
N ARG A 135 4.64 -13.35 -13.36
CA ARG A 135 3.78 -12.63 -14.31
C ARG A 135 3.90 -11.13 -14.20
N HIS A 136 4.25 -10.63 -13.02
CA HIS A 136 4.30 -9.20 -12.78
C HIS A 136 5.18 -8.83 -11.57
N LYS A 137 5.92 -7.71 -11.64
CA LYS A 137 6.68 -7.17 -10.52
C LYS A 137 5.74 -6.41 -9.59
N VAL A 138 5.44 -6.99 -8.42
CA VAL A 138 4.53 -6.42 -7.43
C VAL A 138 5.01 -6.68 -6.00
N PHE A 139 4.61 -5.80 -5.07
CA PHE A 139 4.65 -6.09 -3.64
C PHE A 139 3.43 -6.91 -3.25
N GLY A 140 3.59 -7.79 -2.29
CA GLY A 140 2.51 -8.54 -1.69
C GLY A 140 3.04 -9.57 -0.69
N SER A 141 2.28 -9.85 0.36
CA SER A 141 2.60 -10.91 1.32
C SER A 141 1.40 -11.19 2.21
N LYS A 142 0.86 -12.40 2.15
CA LYS A 142 -0.22 -12.80 3.05
C LYS A 142 0.21 -12.72 4.52
N LYS A 143 1.45 -13.14 4.84
CA LYS A 143 2.00 -13.11 6.21
C LYS A 143 2.10 -11.70 6.79
N LEU A 144 2.28 -10.70 5.94
CA LEU A 144 2.41 -9.30 6.33
C LEU A 144 1.12 -8.49 6.17
N ASN A 145 0.00 -9.12 5.84
CA ASN A 145 -1.26 -8.45 5.50
C ASN A 145 -1.08 -7.37 4.41
N ILE A 146 -0.32 -7.69 3.37
CA ILE A 146 -0.11 -6.85 2.19
C ILE A 146 -0.77 -7.53 1.00
N PRO A 147 -1.97 -7.09 0.56
CA PRO A 147 -2.57 -7.56 -0.68
C PRO A 147 -1.66 -7.28 -1.87
N PRO A 148 -1.71 -8.11 -2.93
CA PRO A 148 -0.93 -7.86 -4.13
C PRO A 148 -1.16 -6.44 -4.66
N GLN A 149 -0.07 -5.69 -4.82
CA GLN A 149 -0.10 -4.34 -5.37
C GLN A 149 -0.64 -4.38 -6.80
N THR A 150 -1.51 -3.43 -7.13
CA THR A 150 -2.04 -3.31 -8.49
C THR A 150 -1.21 -2.35 -9.33
N SER A 151 -1.05 -2.65 -10.63
CA SER A 151 -0.37 -1.75 -11.57
C SER A 151 -1.25 -0.63 -12.08
N THR A 152 -2.57 -0.78 -12.00
CA THR A 152 -3.50 0.28 -12.36
C THR A 152 -3.45 1.36 -11.29
N VAL A 153 -3.03 2.56 -11.69
CA VAL A 153 -2.86 3.71 -10.79
C VAL A 153 -4.14 3.92 -9.97
N SER A 154 -3.98 4.06 -8.67
CA SER A 154 -5.04 4.36 -7.70
C SER A 154 -6.13 3.30 -7.51
N SER A 155 -6.12 2.19 -8.24
CA SER A 155 -7.16 1.16 -8.14
C SER A 155 -7.23 0.48 -6.76
N HIS A 156 -6.17 0.58 -5.96
CA HIS A 156 -6.12 0.05 -4.60
C HIS A 156 -6.78 0.97 -3.56
N VAL A 157 -6.98 2.25 -3.88
CA VAL A 157 -7.58 3.23 -2.93
C VAL A 157 -9.00 2.83 -2.53
N PRO A 158 -9.96 2.58 -3.44
CA PRO A 158 -11.30 2.15 -3.04
C PRO A 158 -11.30 0.77 -2.37
N LYS A 159 -10.36 -0.13 -2.72
CA LYS A 159 -10.20 -1.42 -2.03
C LYS A 159 -9.81 -1.22 -0.56
N ALA A 160 -8.86 -0.33 -0.30
CA ALA A 160 -8.43 0.02 1.05
C ALA A 160 -9.58 0.61 1.88
N VAL A 161 -10.39 1.50 1.28
CA VAL A 161 -11.59 2.06 1.91
C VAL A 161 -12.61 0.95 2.22
N GLY A 162 -12.84 0.03 1.28
CA GLY A 162 -13.73 -1.12 1.49
C GLY A 162 -13.28 -1.99 2.65
N VAL A 163 -11.98 -2.26 2.78
CA VAL A 163 -11.42 -3.01 3.92
C VAL A 163 -11.61 -2.24 5.22
N ALA A 164 -11.33 -0.93 5.26
CA ALA A 164 -11.54 -0.12 6.46
C ALA A 164 -13.01 -0.15 6.93
N LEU A 165 -13.95 -0.02 6.00
CA LEU A 165 -15.38 -0.16 6.28
C LEU A 165 -15.74 -1.55 6.79
N SER A 166 -15.12 -2.60 6.27
CA SER A 166 -15.42 -3.97 6.65
C SER A 166 -15.03 -4.31 8.09
N ILE A 167 -14.01 -3.65 8.66
CA ILE A 167 -13.59 -3.84 10.06
C ILE A 167 -14.76 -3.49 11.00
N GLU A 168 -15.35 -2.32 10.80
CA GLU A 168 -16.47 -1.84 11.62
C GLU A 168 -17.73 -2.67 11.37
N ARG A 169 -18.02 -3.03 10.13
CA ARG A 169 -19.17 -3.89 9.79
C ARG A 169 -19.06 -5.27 10.40
N ALA A 170 -17.87 -5.88 10.38
CA ALA A 170 -17.64 -7.19 11.00
C ALA A 170 -17.82 -7.14 12.52
N ARG A 171 -17.43 -6.02 13.16
CA ARG A 171 -17.70 -5.78 14.58
C ARG A 171 -19.20 -5.65 14.84
N ASP A 172 -19.90 -4.80 14.09
CA ASP A 172 -21.32 -4.51 14.27
C ASP A 172 -22.23 -5.73 14.01
N LEU A 173 -21.76 -6.64 13.17
CA LEU A 173 -22.46 -7.91 12.86
C LEU A 173 -21.98 -9.08 13.74
N ASP A 174 -21.10 -8.82 14.70
CA ASP A 174 -20.51 -9.83 15.59
C ASP A 174 -19.93 -11.05 14.86
N ILE A 175 -19.25 -10.81 13.72
CA ILE A 175 -18.58 -11.88 12.98
C ILE A 175 -17.45 -12.43 13.84
N GLN A 176 -17.47 -13.71 14.18
CA GLN A 176 -16.50 -14.33 15.08
C GLN A 176 -15.16 -14.61 14.38
N GLU A 177 -15.18 -15.14 13.16
CA GLU A 177 -13.99 -15.42 12.37
C GLU A 177 -13.63 -14.18 11.54
N ARG A 178 -12.65 -13.40 12.02
CA ARG A 178 -12.21 -12.15 11.38
C ARG A 178 -10.73 -12.22 11.05
N GLU A 179 -10.39 -11.81 9.84
CA GLU A 179 -8.99 -11.65 9.40
C GLU A 179 -8.32 -10.44 10.09
N LEU A 180 -9.06 -9.37 10.36
CA LEU A 180 -8.57 -8.16 11.00
C LEU A 180 -9.18 -7.98 12.38
N LYS A 181 -8.36 -7.49 13.33
CA LYS A 181 -8.81 -7.18 14.68
C LYS A 181 -9.71 -5.94 14.71
N ASN A 182 -10.51 -5.81 15.78
CA ASN A 182 -11.42 -4.66 15.94
C ASN A 182 -10.72 -3.29 15.96
N ASP A 183 -9.50 -3.26 16.49
CA ASP A 183 -8.68 -2.07 16.59
C ASP A 183 -7.79 -1.83 15.36
N SER A 184 -7.77 -2.74 14.40
CA SER A 184 -6.97 -2.60 13.18
C SER A 184 -7.29 -1.31 12.43
N VAL A 185 -6.27 -0.76 11.78
CA VAL A 185 -6.38 0.32 10.80
C VAL A 185 -5.88 -0.16 9.45
N VAL A 186 -6.23 0.54 8.39
CA VAL A 186 -5.77 0.21 7.04
C VAL A 186 -4.78 1.27 6.58
N LEU A 187 -3.64 0.86 6.02
CA LEU A 187 -2.71 1.76 5.36
C LEU A 187 -2.96 1.73 3.85
N CYS A 188 -2.88 2.90 3.22
CA CYS A 188 -2.98 3.00 1.77
C CYS A 188 -1.97 4.05 1.27
N SER A 189 -0.84 3.61 0.68
CA SER A 189 0.18 4.51 0.14
C SER A 189 0.06 4.68 -1.37
N PHE A 190 0.35 5.89 -1.87
CA PHE A 190 0.27 6.26 -3.27
C PHE A 190 1.10 7.53 -3.54
N GLY A 191 1.38 7.80 -4.81
CA GLY A 191 2.10 9.01 -5.22
C GLY A 191 1.17 10.22 -5.38
N ASP A 192 1.76 11.40 -5.40
CA ASP A 192 1.10 12.71 -5.51
C ASP A 192 0.17 12.83 -6.73
N ALA A 193 0.63 12.43 -7.92
CA ALA A 193 -0.19 12.48 -9.12
C ALA A 193 -1.43 11.57 -9.05
N SER A 194 -1.38 10.52 -8.23
CA SER A 194 -2.46 9.56 -8.05
C SER A 194 -3.73 10.18 -7.48
N ILE A 195 -3.63 11.27 -6.71
CA ILE A 195 -4.81 11.91 -6.10
C ILE A 195 -5.80 12.47 -7.14
N ASN A 196 -5.33 12.76 -8.34
CA ASN A 196 -6.17 13.33 -9.40
C ASN A 196 -6.94 12.26 -10.18
N HIS A 197 -6.66 10.98 -9.93
CA HIS A 197 -7.35 9.89 -10.62
C HIS A 197 -8.79 9.74 -10.08
N SER A 198 -9.77 9.63 -10.97
CA SER A 198 -11.20 9.53 -10.61
C SER A 198 -11.48 8.43 -9.59
N THR A 199 -10.81 7.28 -9.74
CA THR A 199 -10.94 6.14 -8.81
C THR A 199 -10.45 6.49 -7.40
N ALA A 200 -9.33 7.22 -7.28
CA ALA A 200 -8.85 7.71 -5.99
C ALA A 200 -9.81 8.72 -5.37
N LEU A 201 -10.26 9.69 -6.17
CA LEU A 201 -11.24 10.70 -5.73
C LEU A 201 -12.52 10.06 -5.21
N GLY A 202 -13.03 9.01 -5.89
CA GLY A 202 -14.17 8.22 -5.41
C GLY A 202 -13.92 7.59 -4.05
N GLY A 203 -12.74 6.97 -3.86
CA GLY A 203 -12.34 6.39 -2.57
C GLY A 203 -12.21 7.43 -1.46
N PHE A 204 -11.51 8.54 -1.72
CA PHE A 204 -11.39 9.63 -0.75
C PHE A 204 -12.75 10.25 -0.40
N ASN A 205 -13.60 10.46 -1.40
CA ASN A 205 -14.93 11.00 -1.15
C ASN A 205 -15.78 10.05 -0.29
N THR A 206 -15.74 8.75 -0.57
CA THR A 206 -16.46 7.73 0.22
C THR A 206 -16.00 7.75 1.68
N ALA A 207 -14.68 7.73 1.93
CA ALA A 207 -14.16 7.75 3.30
C ALA A 207 -14.57 9.01 4.06
N GLY A 208 -14.44 10.19 3.45
CA GLY A 208 -14.84 11.46 4.05
C GLY A 208 -16.35 11.57 4.29
N TRP A 209 -17.14 11.14 3.31
CA TRP A 209 -18.59 11.18 3.39
C TRP A 209 -19.14 10.30 4.52
N VAL A 210 -18.68 9.05 4.60
CA VAL A 210 -19.09 8.12 5.67
C VAL A 210 -18.73 8.68 7.03
N THR A 211 -17.50 9.21 7.18
CA THR A 211 -17.06 9.79 8.46
C THR A 211 -17.84 11.04 8.81
N HIS A 212 -18.13 11.91 7.84
CA HIS A 212 -18.94 13.12 8.06
C HIS A 212 -20.37 12.78 8.53
N GLN A 213 -20.91 11.64 8.13
CA GLN A 213 -22.21 11.14 8.59
C GLN A 213 -22.13 10.38 9.95
N GLY A 214 -21.00 10.38 10.63
CA GLY A 214 -20.81 9.71 11.92
C GLY A 214 -20.45 8.23 11.82
N GLY A 215 -20.15 7.72 10.61
CA GLY A 215 -19.61 6.38 10.40
C GLY A 215 -18.10 6.31 10.66
N HIS A 216 -17.57 5.10 10.72
CA HIS A 216 -16.16 4.85 11.01
C HIS A 216 -15.42 4.29 9.79
N VAL A 217 -14.27 4.88 9.45
CA VAL A 217 -13.39 4.46 8.36
C VAL A 217 -11.93 4.55 8.84
N PRO A 218 -11.43 3.54 9.58
CA PRO A 218 -10.10 3.56 10.16
C PRO A 218 -9.02 3.34 9.08
N ILE A 219 -8.67 4.38 8.34
CA ILE A 219 -7.70 4.33 7.25
C ILE A 219 -6.68 5.47 7.36
N VAL A 220 -5.41 5.15 7.11
CA VAL A 220 -4.32 6.11 6.96
C VAL A 220 -3.92 6.13 5.50
N PHE A 221 -4.25 7.20 4.81
CA PHE A 221 -3.78 7.51 3.46
C PHE A 221 -2.40 8.14 3.54
N ILE A 222 -1.43 7.60 2.80
CA ILE A 222 -0.05 8.09 2.77
C ILE A 222 0.24 8.57 1.36
N CYS A 223 0.21 9.89 1.17
CA CYS A 223 0.58 10.53 -0.08
C CYS A 223 2.09 10.80 -0.08
N GLU A 224 2.84 10.02 -0.85
CA GLU A 224 4.28 10.16 -1.05
C GLU A 224 4.52 11.19 -2.18
N ASP A 225 4.59 12.47 -1.81
CA ASP A 225 4.68 13.60 -2.74
C ASP A 225 6.14 13.95 -3.07
N ASN A 226 6.58 13.51 -4.22
CA ASN A 226 7.90 13.85 -4.78
C ASN A 226 7.87 15.02 -5.79
N GLY A 227 6.72 15.66 -5.96
CA GLY A 227 6.54 16.85 -6.80
C GLY A 227 6.42 16.57 -8.30
N ILE A 228 6.35 15.29 -8.72
CA ILE A 228 6.31 14.96 -10.15
C ILE A 228 5.56 13.65 -10.45
N GLY A 229 4.58 13.73 -11.36
CA GLY A 229 3.90 12.57 -11.93
C GLY A 229 4.53 12.17 -13.27
N ILE A 230 5.33 11.10 -13.29
CA ILE A 230 6.17 10.65 -14.41
C ILE A 230 7.14 11.77 -14.83
N SER A 231 6.74 12.70 -15.71
CA SER A 231 7.51 13.84 -16.19
C SER A 231 6.80 15.19 -16.00
N VAL A 232 5.57 15.18 -15.45
CA VAL A 232 4.76 16.39 -15.27
C VAL A 232 4.83 16.84 -13.81
N PRO A 233 5.28 18.08 -13.52
CA PRO A 233 5.32 18.60 -12.17
C PRO A 233 3.94 18.62 -11.51
N THR A 234 3.87 18.19 -10.25
CA THR A 234 2.69 18.39 -9.40
C THR A 234 2.68 19.85 -8.95
N PRO A 235 1.58 20.61 -9.17
CA PRO A 235 1.51 22.02 -8.77
C PRO A 235 1.77 22.19 -7.27
N GLU A 236 2.49 23.24 -6.91
CA GLU A 236 2.77 23.58 -5.53
C GLU A 236 1.46 23.76 -4.75
N ASN A 237 1.42 23.27 -3.52
CA ASN A 237 0.27 23.30 -2.62
C ASN A 237 -0.98 22.50 -3.07
N TRP A 238 -1.02 21.94 -4.27
CA TRP A 238 -2.18 21.21 -4.77
C TRP A 238 -2.67 20.12 -3.81
N ILE A 239 -1.75 19.32 -3.29
CA ILE A 239 -2.09 18.23 -2.33
C ILE A 239 -2.62 18.80 -1.01
N ARG A 240 -1.90 19.78 -0.46
CA ARG A 240 -2.29 20.45 0.79
C ARG A 240 -3.68 21.04 0.71
N ASP A 241 -3.94 21.86 -0.30
CA ASP A 241 -5.19 22.59 -0.46
C ASP A 241 -6.38 21.66 -0.74
N SER A 242 -6.12 20.51 -1.34
CA SER A 242 -7.12 19.45 -1.57
C SER A 242 -7.54 18.70 -0.31
N PHE A 243 -6.69 18.67 0.75
CA PHE A 243 -6.93 17.81 1.92
C PHE A 243 -6.89 18.51 3.28
N VAL A 244 -6.27 19.69 3.42
CA VAL A 244 -6.10 20.34 4.73
C VAL A 244 -7.42 20.66 5.43
N ASN A 245 -8.47 21.00 4.68
CA ASN A 245 -9.80 21.30 5.19
C ASN A 245 -10.87 20.31 4.68
N ARG A 246 -10.47 19.14 4.22
CA ARG A 246 -11.41 18.16 3.69
C ARG A 246 -12.27 17.58 4.81
N PRO A 247 -13.62 17.65 4.72
CA PRO A 247 -14.51 17.11 5.75
C PRO A 247 -14.26 15.62 6.02
N GLY A 248 -14.26 15.24 7.28
CA GLY A 248 -14.07 13.84 7.70
C GLY A 248 -12.62 13.37 7.73
N TYR A 249 -11.64 14.26 7.51
CA TYR A 249 -10.22 13.91 7.52
C TYR A 249 -9.43 14.66 8.58
N LYS A 250 -8.45 13.98 9.17
CA LYS A 250 -7.31 14.65 9.79
C LYS A 250 -6.16 14.71 8.79
N TYR A 251 -5.67 15.92 8.48
CA TYR A 251 -4.50 16.14 7.64
C TYR A 251 -3.24 16.29 8.49
N ILE A 252 -2.15 15.60 8.09
CA ILE A 252 -0.84 15.66 8.73
C ILE A 252 0.21 15.81 7.65
N ALA A 253 0.97 16.92 7.67
CA ALA A 253 2.14 17.10 6.82
C ALA A 253 3.40 16.59 7.52
N CYS A 254 4.30 15.96 6.76
CA CYS A 254 5.60 15.51 7.27
C CYS A 254 6.71 15.60 6.21
N ASP A 255 7.95 15.69 6.68
CA ASP A 255 9.16 15.70 5.86
C ASP A 255 9.68 14.26 5.68
N GLY A 256 9.48 13.70 4.50
CA GLY A 256 9.91 12.35 4.11
C GLY A 256 11.43 12.13 4.11
N LEU A 257 12.21 13.21 4.23
CA LEU A 257 13.67 13.16 4.34
C LEU A 257 14.15 13.17 5.80
N ASN A 258 13.23 13.35 6.76
CA ASN A 258 13.57 13.43 8.18
C ASN A 258 12.91 12.28 8.95
N LEU A 259 13.70 11.26 9.34
CA LEU A 259 13.20 10.10 10.07
C LEU A 259 12.52 10.47 11.40
N ILE A 260 13.00 11.51 12.10
CA ILE A 260 12.46 11.90 13.40
C ILE A 260 11.07 12.52 13.24
N ASP A 261 10.90 13.44 12.27
CA ASP A 261 9.60 14.02 11.93
C ASP A 261 8.61 12.94 11.45
N LEU A 262 9.07 12.05 10.55
CA LEU A 262 8.25 10.94 10.08
C LEU A 262 7.75 10.03 11.21
N ILE A 263 8.62 9.70 12.17
CA ILE A 263 8.26 8.85 13.32
C ILE A 263 7.21 9.54 14.20
N GLU A 264 7.42 10.81 14.52
CA GLU A 264 6.46 11.59 15.30
C GLU A 264 5.10 11.67 14.61
N LYS A 265 5.09 12.08 13.35
CA LYS A 265 3.86 12.24 12.56
C LYS A 265 3.16 10.92 12.25
N SER A 266 3.91 9.84 12.08
CA SER A 266 3.33 8.49 11.90
C SER A 266 2.66 7.98 13.17
N LYS A 267 3.25 8.21 14.35
CA LYS A 267 2.64 7.88 15.65
C LYS A 267 1.40 8.73 15.90
N GLU A 268 1.43 10.02 15.58
CA GLU A 268 0.27 10.89 15.66
C GLU A 268 -0.88 10.37 14.79
N ALA A 269 -0.57 9.97 13.56
CA ALA A 269 -1.55 9.44 12.62
C ALA A 269 -2.14 8.09 13.09
N GLU A 270 -1.28 7.18 13.54
CA GLU A 270 -1.66 5.87 14.05
C GLU A 270 -2.60 6.00 15.24
N LEU A 271 -2.20 6.78 16.26
CA LEU A 271 -2.98 6.98 17.46
C LEU A 271 -4.33 7.66 17.16
N HIS A 272 -4.33 8.69 16.30
CA HIS A 272 -5.57 9.35 15.91
C HIS A 272 -6.53 8.40 15.18
N CYS A 273 -6.04 7.72 14.17
CA CYS A 273 -6.85 6.80 13.36
C CYS A 273 -7.43 5.65 14.21
N ARG A 274 -6.63 5.10 15.11
CA ARG A 274 -7.04 4.00 15.98
C ARG A 274 -8.07 4.43 17.02
N ASN A 275 -7.89 5.59 17.65
CA ASN A 275 -8.78 6.07 18.70
C ASN A 275 -10.08 6.67 18.15
N HIS A 276 -10.04 7.41 17.05
CA HIS A 276 -11.21 8.08 16.48
C HIS A 276 -11.89 7.28 15.38
N ARG A 277 -11.27 6.19 14.90
CA ARG A 277 -11.79 5.35 13.82
C ARG A 277 -12.12 6.17 12.56
N SER A 278 -11.34 7.22 12.29
CA SER A 278 -11.56 8.19 11.21
C SER A 278 -10.35 8.29 10.30
N PRO A 279 -10.54 8.70 9.02
CA PRO A 279 -9.45 8.81 8.06
C PRO A 279 -8.40 9.84 8.47
N VAL A 280 -7.13 9.45 8.30
CA VAL A 280 -6.00 10.37 8.37
C VAL A 280 -5.37 10.45 6.99
N PHE A 281 -5.00 11.65 6.57
CA PHE A 281 -4.23 11.89 5.35
C PHE A 281 -2.85 12.41 5.71
N ILE A 282 -1.83 11.56 5.54
CA ILE A 282 -0.42 11.94 5.68
C ILE A 282 0.06 12.47 4.33
N HIS A 283 0.52 13.72 4.31
CA HIS A 283 1.20 14.33 3.18
C HIS A 283 2.71 14.31 3.42
N MET A 284 3.38 13.29 2.91
CA MET A 284 4.81 13.08 3.05
C MET A 284 5.55 13.71 1.87
N LYS A 285 6.23 14.85 2.11
CA LYS A 285 7.13 15.45 1.11
C LYS A 285 8.41 14.65 1.00
N THR A 286 8.71 14.17 -0.19
CA THR A 286 9.90 13.37 -0.48
C THR A 286 10.52 13.78 -1.82
N ILE A 287 11.38 12.95 -2.38
CA ILE A 287 12.02 13.18 -3.68
C ILE A 287 11.99 11.90 -4.51
N ARG A 288 12.28 12.02 -5.79
CA ARG A 288 12.56 10.89 -6.67
C ARG A 288 13.98 11.03 -7.20
N LEU A 289 14.87 10.09 -6.85
CA LEU A 289 16.30 10.16 -7.17
C LEU A 289 16.66 9.74 -8.61
N MET A 290 15.82 8.98 -9.25
CA MET A 290 16.05 8.45 -10.59
C MET A 290 14.81 8.63 -11.45
N GLY A 291 14.90 8.42 -12.75
CA GLY A 291 13.77 8.43 -13.65
C GLY A 291 12.59 7.59 -13.17
N HIS A 292 11.41 7.82 -13.68
CA HIS A 292 10.17 7.17 -13.24
C HIS A 292 10.27 5.64 -13.23
N ALA A 293 10.88 5.08 -14.28
CA ALA A 293 11.12 3.66 -14.45
C ALA A 293 12.45 3.42 -15.14
N GLY A 294 12.86 2.16 -15.31
CA GLY A 294 14.14 1.80 -15.90
C GLY A 294 14.38 2.25 -17.36
N SER A 295 13.32 2.61 -18.08
CA SER A 295 13.38 3.16 -19.45
C SER A 295 13.30 4.68 -19.51
N ASP A 296 13.02 5.34 -18.37
CA ASP A 296 12.86 6.80 -18.31
C ASP A 296 14.20 7.51 -18.18
N ILE A 297 14.37 8.55 -18.99
CA ILE A 297 15.58 9.37 -19.04
C ILE A 297 15.26 10.76 -18.48
N GLU A 298 15.60 10.99 -17.22
CA GLU A 298 15.24 12.22 -16.50
C GLU A 298 15.89 13.50 -17.04
N SER A 299 17.03 13.40 -17.72
CA SER A 299 17.65 14.55 -18.39
C SER A 299 16.84 15.10 -19.58
N GLY A 300 15.81 14.36 -20.02
CA GLY A 300 14.86 14.81 -21.04
C GLY A 300 13.86 15.87 -20.55
N TYR A 301 13.66 15.98 -19.22
CA TYR A 301 12.70 16.90 -18.61
C TYR A 301 13.22 17.65 -17.37
N HIS A 302 14.42 17.31 -16.87
CA HIS A 302 15.10 18.03 -15.81
C HIS A 302 16.45 18.57 -16.27
N LYS A 303 16.80 19.77 -15.82
CA LYS A 303 18.14 20.32 -15.98
C LYS A 303 19.14 19.58 -15.07
N GLN A 304 20.39 19.50 -15.50
CA GLN A 304 21.46 18.85 -14.74
C GLN A 304 21.56 19.36 -13.30
N GLU A 305 21.53 20.68 -13.09
CA GLU A 305 21.57 21.31 -11.78
C GLU A 305 20.42 20.84 -10.85
N THR A 306 19.23 20.60 -11.42
CA THR A 306 18.08 20.09 -10.66
C THR A 306 18.31 18.65 -10.25
N ILE A 307 18.88 17.83 -11.13
CA ILE A 307 19.22 16.44 -10.84
C ILE A 307 20.25 16.37 -9.71
N GLU A 308 21.35 17.12 -9.83
CA GLU A 308 22.43 17.17 -8.83
C GLU A 308 21.92 17.68 -7.46
N LYS A 309 21.08 18.70 -7.45
CA LYS A 309 20.44 19.21 -6.24
C LYS A 309 19.54 18.14 -5.59
N THR A 310 18.82 17.37 -6.40
CA THR A 310 17.97 16.27 -5.90
C THR A 310 18.83 15.14 -5.32
N GLU A 311 19.94 14.79 -5.98
CA GLU A 311 20.89 13.78 -5.51
C GLU A 311 21.53 14.16 -4.17
N PHE A 312 21.87 15.44 -3.97
CA PHE A 312 22.40 15.93 -2.70
C PHE A 312 21.35 15.88 -1.58
N ASN A 313 20.05 15.92 -1.89
CA ASN A 313 18.94 15.76 -0.93
C ASN A 313 18.49 14.30 -0.74
N ASP A 314 19.35 13.34 -1.02
CA ASP A 314 19.11 11.92 -0.84
C ASP A 314 18.61 11.60 0.60
N PRO A 315 17.46 10.92 0.79
CA PRO A 315 16.95 10.56 2.11
C PRO A 315 17.94 9.72 2.93
N LEU A 316 18.80 8.92 2.28
CA LEU A 316 19.84 8.18 2.99
C LEU A 316 20.90 9.11 3.59
N LEU A 317 21.29 10.18 2.89
CA LEU A 317 22.24 11.17 3.40
C LEU A 317 21.68 11.94 4.61
N HIS A 318 20.37 12.27 4.57
CA HIS A 318 19.68 12.85 5.71
C HIS A 318 19.62 11.88 6.90
N SER A 319 19.38 10.59 6.64
CA SER A 319 19.42 9.54 7.67
C SER A 319 20.82 9.39 8.27
N CYS A 320 21.89 9.41 7.44
CA CYS A 320 23.28 9.39 7.91
C CYS A 320 23.56 10.55 8.87
N ARG A 321 23.15 11.78 8.53
CA ARG A 321 23.30 12.93 9.40
C ARG A 321 22.63 12.70 10.76
N ILE A 322 21.37 12.23 10.77
CA ILE A 322 20.64 11.94 12.02
C ILE A 322 21.38 10.90 12.86
N LEU A 323 21.88 9.82 12.25
CA LEU A 323 22.59 8.75 12.95
C LEU A 323 23.90 9.23 13.55
N ILE A 324 24.67 10.02 12.81
CA ILE A 324 25.96 10.59 13.29
C ILE A 324 25.73 11.61 14.39
N GLN A 325 24.81 12.56 14.23
CA GLN A 325 24.49 13.58 15.23
C GLN A 325 23.99 12.99 16.54
N ASN A 326 23.24 11.90 16.49
CA ASN A 326 22.74 11.20 17.67
C ASN A 326 23.70 10.09 18.17
N ARG A 327 24.93 10.00 17.62
CA ARG A 327 25.95 9.01 18.00
C ARG A 327 25.48 7.56 17.92
N CYS A 328 24.56 7.27 17.00
CA CYS A 328 24.07 5.91 16.74
C CYS A 328 25.07 5.11 15.93
N LEU A 329 25.69 5.72 14.91
CA LEU A 329 26.72 5.15 14.05
C LEU A 329 27.75 6.22 13.69
N SER A 330 29.00 5.80 13.47
CA SER A 330 30.03 6.61 12.82
C SER A 330 29.88 6.57 11.29
N ALA A 331 30.61 7.44 10.58
CA ALA A 331 30.66 7.41 9.11
C ALA A 331 31.19 6.07 8.59
N ASP A 332 32.20 5.49 9.25
CA ASP A 332 32.76 4.20 8.88
C ASP A 332 31.78 3.05 9.12
N ASP A 333 31.02 3.06 10.23
CA ASP A 333 29.97 2.08 10.47
C ASP A 333 28.88 2.15 9.41
N ILE A 334 28.49 3.36 8.98
CA ILE A 334 27.51 3.58 7.90
C ILE A 334 28.02 2.99 6.57
N LEU A 335 29.27 3.26 6.21
CA LEU A 335 29.88 2.72 4.98
C LEU A 335 30.01 1.21 5.02
N ASN A 336 30.37 0.62 6.16
CA ASN A 336 30.44 -0.82 6.35
C ASN A 336 29.05 -1.47 6.23
N LEU A 337 28.02 -0.87 6.84
CA LEU A 337 26.64 -1.33 6.72
C LEU A 337 26.16 -1.25 5.27
N TYR A 338 26.44 -0.15 4.58
CA TYR A 338 26.10 0.05 3.18
C TYR A 338 26.70 -1.00 2.26
N GLU A 339 28.00 -1.31 2.45
CA GLU A 339 28.68 -2.34 1.66
C GLU A 339 28.21 -3.77 2.00
N SER A 340 27.98 -4.07 3.26
CA SER A 340 27.40 -5.36 3.70
C SER A 340 26.01 -5.60 3.08
N ALA A 341 25.17 -4.58 3.05
CA ALA A 341 23.86 -4.63 2.42
C ALA A 341 23.97 -4.85 0.90
N ARG A 342 24.93 -4.20 0.23
CA ARG A 342 25.23 -4.41 -1.19
C ARG A 342 25.55 -5.88 -1.47
N GLN A 343 26.46 -6.48 -0.67
CA GLN A 343 26.87 -7.87 -0.83
C GLN A 343 25.68 -8.82 -0.63
N THR A 344 24.87 -8.59 0.40
CA THR A 344 23.64 -9.34 0.68
C THR A 344 22.68 -9.30 -0.50
N VAL A 345 22.39 -8.10 -1.01
CA VAL A 345 21.48 -7.92 -2.15
C VAL A 345 22.03 -8.57 -3.42
N ASN A 346 23.33 -8.44 -3.70
CA ASN A 346 23.97 -9.07 -4.85
C ASN A 346 23.79 -10.59 -4.80
N HIS A 347 24.09 -11.22 -3.66
CA HIS A 347 23.94 -12.66 -3.49
C HIS A 347 22.49 -13.13 -3.71
N VAL A 348 21.54 -12.44 -3.10
CA VAL A 348 20.11 -12.75 -3.21
C VAL A 348 19.61 -12.61 -4.66
N CYS A 349 19.96 -11.53 -5.32
CA CYS A 349 19.55 -11.26 -6.71
C CYS A 349 20.15 -12.25 -7.71
N GLU A 350 21.40 -12.62 -7.54
CA GLU A 350 22.07 -13.63 -8.38
C GLU A 350 21.46 -15.03 -8.19
N SER A 351 21.06 -15.35 -6.98
CA SER A 351 20.34 -16.59 -6.67
C SER A 351 18.96 -16.60 -7.33
N ALA A 352 18.18 -15.52 -7.20
CA ALA A 352 16.85 -15.39 -7.78
C ALA A 352 16.88 -15.43 -9.33
N ALA A 353 17.90 -14.84 -9.95
CA ALA A 353 18.04 -14.82 -11.41
C ALA A 353 18.19 -16.21 -12.04
N LYS A 354 18.66 -17.19 -11.28
CA LYS A 354 18.83 -18.60 -11.71
C LYS A 354 17.53 -19.40 -11.62
N ARG A 355 16.48 -18.86 -11.00
CA ARG A 355 15.21 -19.57 -10.80
C ARG A 355 14.41 -19.68 -12.09
N PRO A 356 13.53 -20.69 -12.20
CA PRO A 356 12.73 -20.93 -13.39
C PRO A 356 11.87 -19.73 -13.78
N LYS A 357 11.63 -19.57 -15.08
CA LYS A 357 10.72 -18.56 -15.65
C LYS A 357 9.59 -19.25 -16.40
N LEU A 358 8.45 -18.57 -16.55
CA LEU A 358 7.36 -19.02 -17.42
C LEU A 358 7.86 -19.07 -18.87
N LYS A 359 7.54 -20.15 -19.59
CA LYS A 359 8.10 -20.41 -20.94
C LYS A 359 7.08 -20.28 -22.06
N THR A 360 5.79 -20.45 -21.77
CA THR A 360 4.74 -20.48 -22.80
C THR A 360 3.60 -19.52 -22.45
N ALA A 361 2.81 -19.15 -23.47
CA ALA A 361 1.62 -18.33 -23.28
C ALA A 361 0.60 -19.03 -22.36
N GLU A 362 0.47 -20.34 -22.44
CA GLU A 362 -0.42 -21.14 -21.60
C GLU A 362 -0.01 -21.03 -20.12
N ASN A 363 1.30 -21.10 -19.81
CA ASN A 363 1.79 -20.89 -18.44
C ASN A 363 1.46 -19.49 -17.91
N VAL A 364 1.56 -18.47 -18.76
CA VAL A 364 1.22 -17.09 -18.36
C VAL A 364 -0.29 -16.97 -18.11
N MET A 365 -1.11 -17.57 -19.00
CA MET A 365 -2.57 -17.47 -18.98
C MET A 365 -3.24 -18.36 -17.91
N GLU A 366 -2.54 -19.35 -17.36
CA GLU A 366 -3.09 -20.32 -16.41
C GLU A 366 -3.84 -19.67 -15.25
N SER A 367 -3.30 -18.59 -14.68
CA SER A 367 -3.92 -17.89 -13.54
C SER A 367 -5.25 -17.19 -13.84
N ILE A 368 -5.54 -16.92 -15.11
CA ILE A 368 -6.78 -16.29 -15.56
C ILE A 368 -7.69 -17.25 -16.35
N THR A 369 -7.24 -18.49 -16.55
CA THR A 369 -8.06 -19.54 -17.18
C THR A 369 -9.08 -20.04 -16.15
N ALA A 370 -10.35 -20.08 -16.56
CA ALA A 370 -11.40 -20.58 -15.69
C ALA A 370 -11.19 -22.07 -15.38
N HIS A 371 -10.98 -22.38 -14.12
CA HIS A 371 -10.97 -23.76 -13.65
C HIS A 371 -12.42 -24.22 -13.44
N THR A 372 -12.73 -25.46 -13.80
CA THR A 372 -14.01 -26.09 -13.46
C THR A 372 -14.04 -26.32 -11.95
N PHE A 373 -14.77 -25.46 -11.26
CA PHE A 373 -15.09 -25.72 -9.85
C PHE A 373 -16.22 -26.76 -9.80
N ASN A 374 -16.08 -27.77 -8.95
CA ASN A 374 -17.23 -28.59 -8.56
C ASN A 374 -18.24 -27.67 -7.86
N ARG A 375 -19.28 -27.30 -8.60
CA ARG A 375 -20.38 -26.51 -8.05
C ARG A 375 -21.16 -27.37 -7.07
N THR A 376 -20.88 -27.22 -5.78
CA THR A 376 -21.85 -27.65 -4.77
C THR A 376 -23.10 -26.79 -4.92
N VAL A 377 -24.23 -27.39 -5.25
CA VAL A 377 -25.52 -26.69 -5.28
C VAL A 377 -25.75 -26.11 -3.88
N PRO A 378 -25.92 -24.79 -3.76
CA PRO A 378 -26.17 -24.19 -2.46
C PRO A 378 -27.44 -24.78 -1.85
N THR A 379 -27.36 -25.29 -0.63
CA THR A 379 -28.57 -25.70 0.11
C THR A 379 -29.43 -24.46 0.38
N ILE A 380 -30.73 -24.56 0.15
CA ILE A 380 -31.68 -23.50 0.51
C ILE A 380 -31.68 -23.32 2.04
N PRO A 381 -31.93 -22.11 2.56
CA PRO A 381 -32.16 -21.92 3.99
C PRO A 381 -33.30 -22.78 4.52
N GLY A 382 -33.27 -23.06 5.81
CA GLY A 382 -34.31 -23.87 6.45
C GLY A 382 -35.73 -23.32 6.23
N GLN A 383 -36.72 -24.19 6.12
CA GLN A 383 -38.10 -23.78 5.83
C GLN A 383 -38.62 -22.79 6.89
N LYS A 384 -38.32 -23.01 8.17
CA LYS A 384 -38.72 -22.10 9.28
C LYS A 384 -38.14 -20.68 9.09
N ASP A 385 -36.86 -20.58 8.71
CA ASP A 385 -36.20 -19.29 8.51
C ASP A 385 -36.80 -18.55 7.30
N ARG A 386 -37.12 -19.29 6.24
CA ARG A 386 -37.81 -18.74 5.07
C ARG A 386 -39.22 -18.30 5.40
N GLU A 387 -39.97 -19.08 6.18
CA GLU A 387 -41.31 -18.70 6.62
C GLU A 387 -41.32 -17.45 7.48
N ALA A 388 -40.32 -17.27 8.36
CA ALA A 388 -40.16 -16.08 9.18
C ALA A 388 -39.93 -14.81 8.33
N ILE A 389 -39.11 -14.91 7.26
CA ILE A 389 -38.78 -13.77 6.38
C ILE A 389 -39.89 -13.53 5.34
N PHE A 390 -40.37 -14.56 4.71
CA PHE A 390 -41.34 -14.42 3.62
C PHE A 390 -42.79 -14.32 4.11
N GLY A 391 -43.11 -14.83 5.30
CA GLY A 391 -44.45 -14.80 5.85
C GLY A 391 -45.51 -15.32 4.85
N LYS A 392 -46.56 -14.52 4.64
CA LYS A 392 -47.60 -14.86 3.67
C LYS A 392 -47.13 -14.98 2.22
N LYS A 393 -45.94 -14.46 1.87
CA LYS A 393 -45.34 -14.58 0.55
C LYS A 393 -44.76 -15.98 0.29
N SER A 394 -44.59 -16.83 1.31
CA SER A 394 -44.05 -18.19 1.19
C SER A 394 -44.79 -19.05 0.19
N ALA A 395 -46.11 -18.93 0.10
CA ALA A 395 -46.94 -19.64 -0.84
C ALA A 395 -46.64 -19.30 -2.34
N ARG A 396 -45.95 -18.18 -2.60
CA ARG A 396 -45.62 -17.74 -3.97
C ARG A 396 -44.19 -18.12 -4.40
N LEU A 397 -43.37 -18.68 -3.49
CA LEU A 397 -41.95 -18.98 -3.79
C LEU A 397 -41.78 -20.02 -4.90
N GLY A 398 -42.71 -20.97 -5.01
CA GLY A 398 -42.71 -22.01 -6.07
C GLY A 398 -43.47 -21.64 -7.34
N GLN A 399 -43.98 -20.42 -7.44
CA GLN A 399 -44.78 -20.00 -8.62
C GLN A 399 -43.94 -19.14 -9.56
N PRO A 400 -44.25 -19.18 -10.88
CA PRO A 400 -43.62 -18.27 -11.85
C PRO A 400 -43.79 -16.81 -11.43
N GLN A 401 -42.67 -16.07 -11.43
CA GLN A 401 -42.57 -14.64 -11.09
C GLN A 401 -41.68 -13.92 -12.12
N HIS A 402 -41.80 -12.61 -12.21
CA HIS A 402 -40.88 -11.82 -13.02
C HIS A 402 -39.46 -11.80 -12.38
N MET A 403 -38.43 -11.56 -13.20
CA MET A 403 -37.02 -11.65 -12.82
C MET A 403 -36.66 -10.86 -11.55
N ALA A 404 -37.11 -9.61 -11.44
CA ALA A 404 -36.79 -8.77 -10.26
C ALA A 404 -37.26 -9.42 -8.94
N LYS A 405 -38.43 -10.11 -8.99
CA LYS A 405 -38.96 -10.81 -7.81
C LYS A 405 -38.19 -12.07 -7.48
N LEU A 406 -37.75 -12.82 -8.48
CA LEU A 406 -36.91 -13.99 -8.29
C LEU A 406 -35.54 -13.61 -7.71
N LEU A 407 -34.95 -12.50 -8.20
CA LEU A 407 -33.71 -11.95 -7.65
C LEU A 407 -33.90 -11.51 -6.18
N ASN A 408 -35.03 -10.86 -5.84
CA ASN A 408 -35.35 -10.50 -4.46
C ASN A 408 -35.42 -11.72 -3.53
N TYR A 409 -36.09 -12.82 -3.97
CA TYR A 409 -36.15 -14.06 -3.20
C TYR A 409 -34.74 -14.69 -3.04
N GLY A 410 -33.97 -14.74 -4.12
CA GLY A 410 -32.60 -15.24 -4.09
C GLY A 410 -31.69 -14.44 -3.14
N LEU A 411 -31.78 -13.11 -3.13
CA LEU A 411 -31.06 -12.26 -2.19
C LEU A 411 -31.49 -12.52 -0.74
N SER A 412 -32.79 -12.68 -0.48
CA SER A 412 -33.29 -13.01 0.83
C SER A 412 -32.73 -14.35 1.33
N ASP A 413 -32.71 -15.38 0.47
CA ASP A 413 -32.13 -16.68 0.80
C ASP A 413 -30.63 -16.61 1.06
N ILE A 414 -29.88 -15.83 0.28
CA ILE A 414 -28.44 -15.60 0.50
C ILE A 414 -28.21 -14.91 1.84
N MET A 415 -28.97 -13.88 2.15
CA MET A 415 -28.82 -13.11 3.38
C MET A 415 -29.24 -13.90 4.63
N LEU A 416 -30.21 -14.82 4.51
CA LEU A 416 -30.55 -15.78 5.55
C LEU A 416 -29.41 -16.75 5.82
N ARG A 417 -28.81 -17.27 4.77
CA ARG A 417 -27.77 -18.29 4.84
C ARG A 417 -26.43 -17.73 5.34
N TYR A 418 -26.10 -16.51 4.92
CA TYR A 418 -24.81 -15.89 5.20
C TYR A 418 -24.99 -14.60 6.02
N PRO A 419 -24.83 -14.64 7.32
CA PRO A 419 -25.05 -13.48 8.18
C PRO A 419 -24.07 -12.32 7.91
N ASN A 420 -22.94 -12.59 7.25
CA ASN A 420 -21.95 -11.61 6.83
C ASN A 420 -22.20 -11.00 5.44
N THR A 421 -23.31 -11.35 4.76
CA THR A 421 -23.66 -10.75 3.46
C THR A 421 -24.17 -9.33 3.65
N LEU A 422 -23.67 -8.40 2.82
CA LEU A 422 -24.10 -7.01 2.73
C LEU A 422 -24.74 -6.74 1.37
N VAL A 423 -25.78 -5.91 1.36
CA VAL A 423 -26.39 -5.33 0.15
C VAL A 423 -26.35 -3.82 0.26
N PHE A 424 -25.62 -3.17 -0.62
CA PHE A 424 -25.49 -1.72 -0.61
C PHE A 424 -25.47 -1.12 -2.01
N GLY A 425 -25.88 0.12 -2.13
CA GLY A 425 -25.96 0.83 -3.41
C GLY A 425 -27.01 1.94 -3.40
N GLU A 426 -27.25 2.50 -4.57
CA GLU A 426 -28.22 3.57 -4.73
C GLU A 426 -29.64 3.06 -4.52
N ASP A 427 -30.40 3.69 -3.60
CA ASP A 427 -31.80 3.41 -3.29
C ASP A 427 -32.13 1.96 -2.84
N VAL A 428 -31.13 1.15 -2.47
CA VAL A 428 -31.34 -0.27 -2.14
C VAL A 428 -31.99 -0.52 -0.79
N ALA A 429 -31.91 0.45 0.13
CA ALA A 429 -32.44 0.33 1.49
C ALA A 429 -33.98 0.47 1.53
N GLN A 430 -34.49 1.65 1.94
CA GLN A 430 -35.94 1.85 2.14
C GLN A 430 -36.75 1.74 0.86
N LYS A 431 -36.24 2.29 -0.24
CA LYS A 431 -36.94 2.25 -1.54
C LYS A 431 -36.97 0.86 -2.16
N GLY A 432 -36.00 0.02 -1.86
CA GLY A 432 -35.91 -1.35 -2.40
C GLY A 432 -35.37 -1.43 -3.82
N GLY A 433 -34.58 -0.43 -4.26
CA GLY A 433 -33.96 -0.34 -5.59
C GLY A 433 -34.95 0.08 -6.69
N VAL A 434 -34.41 0.39 -7.87
CA VAL A 434 -35.19 0.93 -9.00
C VAL A 434 -36.29 -0.03 -9.46
N TYR A 435 -36.01 -1.33 -9.51
CA TYR A 435 -36.96 -2.37 -9.90
C TYR A 435 -37.46 -3.22 -8.74
N HIS A 436 -37.37 -2.71 -7.51
CA HIS A 436 -37.76 -3.43 -6.29
C HIS A 436 -37.04 -4.77 -6.06
N VAL A 437 -35.83 -4.91 -6.61
CA VAL A 437 -35.00 -6.12 -6.42
C VAL A 437 -34.61 -6.30 -4.95
N THR A 438 -34.41 -5.19 -4.22
CA THR A 438 -34.06 -5.19 -2.80
C THR A 438 -35.21 -4.81 -1.87
N ALA A 439 -36.45 -4.83 -2.37
CA ALA A 439 -37.64 -4.50 -1.59
C ALA A 439 -37.75 -5.37 -0.34
N ASP A 440 -38.07 -4.74 0.77
CA ASP A 440 -38.25 -5.35 2.10
C ASP A 440 -36.93 -5.84 2.75
N LEU A 441 -35.79 -5.95 2.04
CA LEU A 441 -34.52 -6.46 2.62
C LEU A 441 -34.05 -5.59 3.78
N HIS A 442 -34.19 -4.25 3.66
CA HIS A 442 -33.81 -3.34 4.73
C HIS A 442 -34.62 -3.55 6.03
N SER A 443 -35.93 -3.76 5.93
CA SER A 443 -36.78 -4.03 7.09
C SER A 443 -36.54 -5.42 7.68
N GLN A 444 -36.17 -6.38 6.85
CA GLN A 444 -35.94 -7.79 7.27
C GLN A 444 -34.56 -7.99 7.92
N PHE A 445 -33.51 -7.37 7.36
CA PHE A 445 -32.11 -7.61 7.77
C PHE A 445 -31.43 -6.40 8.42
N GLY A 446 -32.12 -5.25 8.46
CA GLY A 446 -31.65 -4.03 9.12
C GLY A 446 -30.60 -3.23 8.36
N MET A 447 -30.41 -1.97 8.81
CA MET A 447 -29.48 -1.01 8.23
C MET A 447 -28.01 -1.42 8.27
N ARG A 448 -27.64 -2.34 9.20
CA ARG A 448 -26.27 -2.83 9.28
C ARG A 448 -25.90 -3.71 8.08
N ARG A 449 -26.90 -4.29 7.42
CA ARG A 449 -26.70 -5.21 6.29
C ARG A 449 -27.24 -4.70 4.95
N VAL A 450 -28.20 -3.76 4.97
CA VAL A 450 -28.81 -3.18 3.75
C VAL A 450 -28.83 -1.67 3.84
N PHE A 451 -27.99 -0.97 3.03
CA PHE A 451 -27.77 0.48 3.11
C PHE A 451 -27.36 1.12 1.79
#